data_a44c9cdecc061bbcf9d22a09e1c15067
#
_entry.id   a44c9cdecc061bbcf9d22a09e1c15067
#
_cell.length_a   1.000
_cell.length_b   1.000
_cell.length_c   1.000
_cell.angle_alpha   90.00
_cell.angle_beta   90.00
_cell.angle_gamma   90.00
#
_symmetry.space_group_name_H-M   'P 1'
#
loop_
_entity.id
_entity.type
_entity.pdbx_description
1 polymer ?
#
loop_
_entity_poly.entity_id
_entity_poly.type
_entity_poly.pdbx_seq_one_letter_code
_entity_poly.pdbx_strand_id
1 'polypeptide(L)'
;ISGVSASQVEMNSGLQFYDGMSTDEIQQILIKSASDLISLDNPNYQYVAARLLLYSLRKQIFRRLWDHPHIYTHVKKCVDQGVYDSEILNAYDKKDFDRMENWVNHERDYDFTYAGLRQVIDKYLVQDRSTNEVFETPQFMYMMISATLFSKYPKNKRMSYVKKYYDAISKFKINIPTPVMAGVRTPIRQYASCVLVDVDDTLPSIFSSDMAIG
;
A
#
# COMPACT_ATOMS: atom_id res chain seq x y z
N ILE A 1 12.70 -14.09 13.25
CA ILE A 1 11.96 -15.01 12.37
C ILE A 1 12.62 -16.37 12.51
N SER A 2 11.85 -17.43 12.86
CA SER A 2 12.38 -18.79 13.02
C SER A 2 12.74 -19.40 11.67
N GLY A 3 13.80 -20.24 11.63
CA GLY A 3 14.21 -21.01 10.44
C GLY A 3 14.81 -20.17 9.30
N VAL A 4 15.37 -18.98 9.60
CA VAL A 4 16.06 -18.14 8.62
C VAL A 4 17.47 -17.82 9.10
N SER A 5 18.41 -17.67 8.17
CA SER A 5 19.80 -17.32 8.43
C SER A 5 20.17 -16.03 7.72
N ALA A 6 20.66 -15.05 8.46
CA ALA A 6 21.19 -13.81 7.89
C ALA A 6 22.40 -14.10 6.99
N SER A 7 23.27 -15.03 7.41
CA SER A 7 24.46 -15.42 6.64
C SER A 7 24.12 -16.02 5.27
N GLN A 8 22.99 -16.72 5.12
CA GLN A 8 22.57 -17.21 3.80
C GLN A 8 22.16 -16.08 2.87
N VAL A 9 21.44 -15.08 3.39
CA VAL A 9 21.09 -13.88 2.60
C VAL A 9 22.36 -13.12 2.22
N GLU A 10 23.29 -12.97 3.16
CA GLU A 10 24.57 -12.29 2.94
C GLU A 10 25.41 -13.01 1.87
N MET A 11 25.55 -14.33 1.95
CA MET A 11 26.28 -15.11 0.97
C MET A 11 25.68 -15.00 -0.43
N ASN A 12 24.35 -15.12 -0.56
CA ASN A 12 23.68 -14.98 -1.85
C ASN A 12 23.79 -13.57 -2.42
N SER A 13 23.76 -12.54 -1.58
CA SER A 13 23.88 -11.16 -2.01
C SER A 13 25.31 -10.76 -2.32
N GLY A 14 26.28 -11.24 -1.54
CA GLY A 14 27.69 -10.88 -1.69
C GLY A 14 28.30 -11.24 -3.04
N LEU A 15 27.79 -12.29 -3.68
CA LEU A 15 28.20 -12.69 -5.04
C LEU A 15 27.77 -11.69 -6.14
N GLN A 16 26.85 -10.78 -5.84
CA GLN A 16 26.28 -9.82 -6.79
C GLN A 16 26.81 -8.38 -6.58
N PHE A 17 27.58 -8.14 -5.49
CA PHE A 17 28.11 -6.83 -5.19
C PHE A 17 29.35 -6.51 -6.04
N TYR A 18 29.44 -5.27 -6.48
CA TYR A 18 30.61 -4.72 -7.18
C TYR A 18 30.95 -3.33 -6.64
N ASP A 19 32.19 -2.90 -6.87
CA ASP A 19 32.66 -1.61 -6.39
C ASP A 19 31.96 -0.44 -7.10
N GLY A 20 31.54 0.57 -6.34
CA GLY A 20 30.79 1.71 -6.83
C GLY A 20 29.26 1.52 -6.92
N MET A 21 28.73 0.37 -6.46
CA MET A 21 27.30 0.11 -6.40
C MET A 21 26.58 1.10 -5.46
N SER A 22 25.43 1.60 -5.88
CA SER A 22 24.60 2.46 -5.04
C SER A 22 23.92 1.71 -3.89
N THR A 23 23.60 2.41 -2.79
CA THR A 23 22.91 1.78 -1.65
C THR A 23 21.51 1.26 -2.02
N ASP A 24 20.87 1.82 -3.03
CA ASP A 24 19.55 1.38 -3.51
C ASP A 24 19.68 0.08 -4.31
N GLU A 25 20.71 -0.07 -5.14
CA GLU A 25 21.03 -1.33 -5.83
C GLU A 25 21.37 -2.44 -4.82
N ILE A 26 22.19 -2.14 -3.82
CA ILE A 26 22.48 -3.08 -2.71
C ILE A 26 21.19 -3.54 -2.05
N GLN A 27 20.27 -2.62 -1.77
CA GLN A 27 18.98 -2.94 -1.17
C GLN A 27 18.14 -3.87 -2.06
N GLN A 28 18.09 -3.62 -3.37
CA GLN A 28 17.36 -4.48 -4.31
C GLN A 28 17.97 -5.89 -4.38
N ILE A 29 19.29 -6.00 -4.36
CA ILE A 29 20.00 -7.30 -4.32
C ILE A 29 19.65 -8.05 -3.03
N LEU A 30 19.64 -7.39 -1.88
CA LEU A 30 19.26 -8.02 -0.60
C LEU A 30 17.81 -8.52 -0.62
N ILE A 31 16.88 -7.74 -1.17
CA ILE A 31 15.48 -8.15 -1.32
C ILE A 31 15.39 -9.38 -2.23
N LYS A 32 16.04 -9.32 -3.39
CA LYS A 32 16.07 -10.43 -4.34
C LYS A 32 16.69 -11.69 -3.71
N SER A 33 17.85 -11.58 -3.09
CA SER A 33 18.53 -12.70 -2.44
C SER A 33 17.67 -13.36 -1.36
N ALA A 34 16.95 -12.57 -0.56
CA ALA A 34 16.03 -13.11 0.43
C ALA A 34 14.81 -13.78 -0.23
N SER A 35 14.29 -13.23 -1.34
CA SER A 35 13.15 -13.82 -2.06
C SER A 35 13.54 -15.13 -2.76
N ASP A 36 14.75 -15.26 -3.27
CA ASP A 36 15.25 -16.46 -3.95
C ASP A 36 15.45 -17.64 -2.97
N LEU A 37 15.55 -17.36 -1.67
CA LEU A 37 15.62 -18.38 -0.61
C LEU A 37 14.24 -18.91 -0.17
N ILE A 38 13.15 -18.35 -0.67
CA ILE A 38 11.80 -18.84 -0.34
C ILE A 38 11.59 -20.22 -0.97
N SER A 39 11.30 -21.20 -0.13
CA SER A 39 11.03 -22.58 -0.57
C SER A 39 10.02 -23.24 0.36
N LEU A 40 9.57 -24.43 0.01
CA LEU A 40 8.69 -25.25 0.86
C LEU A 40 9.36 -25.57 2.21
N ASP A 41 10.67 -25.82 2.19
CA ASP A 41 11.45 -26.13 3.40
C ASP A 41 11.77 -24.90 4.23
N ASN A 42 11.85 -23.72 3.59
CA ASN A 42 12.23 -22.46 4.20
C ASN A 42 11.24 -21.32 3.89
N PRO A 43 9.92 -21.48 4.21
CA PRO A 43 8.89 -20.51 3.82
C PRO A 43 9.05 -19.15 4.49
N ASN A 44 9.75 -19.09 5.63
CA ASN A 44 9.85 -17.87 6.44
C ASN A 44 10.77 -16.79 5.83
N TYR A 45 11.53 -17.11 4.79
CA TYR A 45 12.27 -16.08 4.03
C TYR A 45 11.31 -15.08 3.34
N GLN A 46 10.05 -15.44 3.11
CA GLN A 46 9.04 -14.50 2.62
C GLN A 46 8.87 -13.28 3.54
N TYR A 47 8.99 -13.46 4.85
CA TYR A 47 8.91 -12.35 5.81
C TYR A 47 10.22 -11.55 5.88
N VAL A 48 11.37 -12.18 5.63
CA VAL A 48 12.66 -11.49 5.52
C VAL A 48 12.66 -10.59 4.31
N ALA A 49 12.28 -11.12 3.14
CA ALA A 49 12.17 -10.35 1.90
C ALA A 49 11.15 -9.20 2.03
N ALA A 50 10.00 -9.46 2.67
CA ALA A 50 8.99 -8.44 2.94
C ALA A 50 9.54 -7.30 3.81
N ARG A 51 10.27 -7.61 4.88
CA ARG A 51 10.84 -6.59 5.78
C ARG A 51 11.93 -5.76 5.11
N LEU A 52 12.77 -6.37 4.28
CA LEU A 52 13.74 -5.65 3.46
C LEU A 52 13.06 -4.74 2.45
N LEU A 53 11.98 -5.21 1.82
CA LEU A 53 11.16 -4.40 0.90
C LEU A 53 10.45 -3.24 1.63
N LEU A 54 9.89 -3.49 2.81
CA LEU A 54 9.27 -2.47 3.64
C LEU A 54 10.24 -1.38 4.08
N TYR A 55 11.48 -1.77 4.41
CA TYR A 55 12.56 -0.86 4.71
C TYR A 55 12.85 0.07 3.52
N SER A 56 13.00 -0.50 2.32
CA SER A 56 13.19 0.27 1.08
C SER A 56 12.04 1.25 0.83
N LEU A 57 10.80 0.78 0.98
CA LEU A 57 9.59 1.59 0.82
C LEU A 57 9.57 2.79 1.78
N ARG A 58 9.83 2.56 3.08
CA ARG A 58 9.83 3.64 4.09
C ARG A 58 10.93 4.66 3.82
N LYS A 59 12.13 4.20 3.43
CA LYS A 59 13.22 5.07 3.01
C LYS A 59 12.84 5.93 1.81
N GLN A 60 12.16 5.36 0.82
CA GLN A 60 11.69 6.07 -0.37
C GLN A 60 10.69 7.17 0.00
N ILE A 61 9.67 6.86 0.82
CA ILE A 61 8.56 7.78 1.13
C ILE A 61 8.98 8.88 2.11
N PHE A 62 9.67 8.50 3.20
CA PHE A 62 9.96 9.41 4.31
C PHE A 62 11.38 9.93 4.31
N ARG A 63 12.27 9.40 3.46
CA ARG A 63 13.72 9.68 3.47
C ARG A 63 14.39 9.34 4.81
N ARG A 64 13.67 8.65 5.69
CA ARG A 64 14.09 8.21 7.02
C ARG A 64 13.59 6.79 7.26
N LEU A 65 14.27 6.04 8.13
CA LEU A 65 13.99 4.62 8.33
C LEU A 65 12.98 4.38 9.44
N TRP A 66 13.09 5.11 10.53
CA TRP A 66 12.42 4.84 11.79
C TRP A 66 11.49 5.96 12.24
N ASP A 67 11.56 7.11 11.57
CA ASP A 67 10.82 8.32 11.93
C ASP A 67 9.90 8.68 10.76
N HIS A 68 8.61 8.41 10.92
CA HIS A 68 7.57 8.83 9.98
C HIS A 68 6.96 10.16 10.43
N PRO A 69 6.57 11.01 9.49
CA PRO A 69 5.90 12.27 9.83
C PRO A 69 4.55 11.98 10.49
N HIS A 70 4.09 12.89 11.34
CA HIS A 70 2.73 12.85 11.86
C HIS A 70 1.72 12.75 10.69
N ILE A 71 0.69 11.91 10.83
CA ILE A 71 -0.27 11.61 9.76
C ILE A 71 -0.91 12.87 9.16
N TYR A 72 -1.20 13.88 9.96
CA TYR A 72 -1.72 15.17 9.46
C TYR A 72 -0.76 15.84 8.49
N THR A 73 0.52 15.92 8.85
CA THR A 73 1.56 16.51 7.99
C THR A 73 1.70 15.75 6.68
N HIS A 74 1.68 14.43 6.76
CA HIS A 74 1.75 13.55 5.60
C HIS A 74 0.54 13.74 4.68
N VAL A 75 -0.67 13.69 5.23
CA VAL A 75 -1.93 13.87 4.47
C VAL A 75 -1.98 15.24 3.82
N LYS A 76 -1.59 16.30 4.54
CA LYS A 76 -1.53 17.65 3.98
C LYS A 76 -0.58 17.70 2.78
N LYS A 77 0.63 17.13 2.90
CA LYS A 77 1.57 17.03 1.78
C LYS A 77 0.96 16.31 0.58
N CYS A 78 0.30 15.18 0.80
CA CYS A 78 -0.34 14.41 -0.28
C CYS A 78 -1.50 15.17 -0.95
N VAL A 79 -2.28 15.95 -0.18
CA VAL A 79 -3.32 16.82 -0.73
C VAL A 79 -2.72 17.97 -1.53
N ASP A 80 -1.68 18.63 -1.01
CA ASP A 80 -0.99 19.73 -1.71
C ASP A 80 -0.37 19.26 -3.04
N GLN A 81 0.02 17.99 -3.13
CA GLN A 81 0.53 17.34 -4.35
C GLN A 81 -0.58 16.80 -5.27
N GLY A 82 -1.86 16.92 -4.87
CA GLY A 82 -3.00 16.44 -5.67
C GLY A 82 -3.15 14.92 -5.72
N VAL A 83 -2.41 14.16 -4.90
CA VAL A 83 -2.51 12.68 -4.86
C VAL A 83 -3.57 12.18 -3.89
N TYR A 84 -3.95 12.96 -2.88
CA TYR A 84 -5.10 12.73 -2.03
C TYR A 84 -6.22 13.76 -2.30
N ASP A 85 -7.47 13.32 -2.13
CA ASP A 85 -8.62 14.22 -2.23
C ASP A 85 -8.65 15.20 -1.05
N SER A 86 -8.79 16.49 -1.35
CA SER A 86 -8.82 17.56 -0.35
C SER A 86 -10.02 17.48 0.61
N GLU A 87 -11.08 16.76 0.26
CA GLU A 87 -12.23 16.55 1.15
C GLU A 87 -11.85 15.95 2.51
N ILE A 88 -10.75 15.19 2.58
CA ILE A 88 -10.29 14.58 3.84
C ILE A 88 -9.90 15.63 4.88
N LEU A 89 -9.25 16.73 4.46
CA LEU A 89 -8.87 17.83 5.35
C LEU A 89 -10.07 18.69 5.79
N ASN A 90 -11.14 18.72 4.97
CA ASN A 90 -12.39 19.39 5.32
C ASN A 90 -13.25 18.55 6.27
N ALA A 91 -13.17 17.22 6.15
CA ALA A 91 -13.96 16.31 6.96
C ALA A 91 -13.46 16.18 8.40
N TYR A 92 -12.14 16.23 8.62
CA TYR A 92 -11.49 15.96 9.91
C TYR A 92 -10.64 17.13 10.36
N ASP A 93 -10.74 17.48 11.65
CA ASP A 93 -9.90 18.49 12.26
C ASP A 93 -8.56 17.88 12.75
N LYS A 94 -7.64 18.75 13.19
CA LYS A 94 -6.33 18.32 13.67
C LYS A 94 -6.43 17.32 14.84
N LYS A 95 -7.42 17.50 15.73
CA LYS A 95 -7.62 16.58 16.88
C LYS A 95 -8.05 15.20 16.41
N ASP A 96 -8.83 15.10 15.33
CA ASP A 96 -9.19 13.83 14.73
C ASP A 96 -7.96 13.14 14.14
N PHE A 97 -7.07 13.87 13.48
CA PHE A 97 -5.79 13.34 12.99
C PHE A 97 -4.85 12.91 14.11
N ASP A 98 -4.81 13.64 15.23
CA ASP A 98 -4.03 13.23 16.42
C ASP A 98 -4.55 11.88 16.99
N ARG A 99 -5.87 11.64 16.93
CA ARG A 99 -6.45 10.33 17.30
C ARG A 99 -6.08 9.24 16.30
N MET A 100 -6.11 9.53 15.00
CA MET A 100 -5.71 8.59 13.95
C MET A 100 -4.23 8.22 14.10
N GLU A 101 -3.36 9.19 14.38
CA GLU A 101 -1.95 8.96 14.67
C GLU A 101 -1.75 7.95 15.79
N ASN A 102 -2.46 8.13 16.90
CA ASN A 102 -2.40 7.21 18.04
C ASN A 102 -2.94 5.79 17.75
N TRP A 103 -3.70 5.61 16.67
CA TRP A 103 -4.26 4.30 16.29
C TRP A 103 -3.44 3.61 15.21
N VAL A 104 -2.69 4.37 14.41
CA VAL A 104 -1.82 3.80 13.38
C VAL A 104 -0.73 2.96 14.05
N ASN A 105 -0.62 1.71 13.62
CA ASN A 105 0.41 0.80 14.10
C ASN A 105 1.22 0.27 12.92
N HIS A 106 2.36 0.90 12.69
CA HIS A 106 3.26 0.55 11.60
C HIS A 106 3.94 -0.83 11.75
N GLU A 107 3.89 -1.44 12.93
CA GLU A 107 4.42 -2.79 13.14
C GLU A 107 3.57 -3.87 12.47
N ARG A 108 2.27 -3.58 12.22
CA ARG A 108 1.40 -4.48 11.46
C ARG A 108 1.87 -4.72 10.02
N ASP A 109 2.72 -3.84 9.48
CA ASP A 109 3.35 -4.05 8.18
C ASP A 109 4.31 -5.25 8.18
N TYR A 110 4.81 -5.68 9.34
CA TYR A 110 5.67 -6.85 9.46
C TYR A 110 4.95 -8.19 9.30
N ASP A 111 3.61 -8.18 9.29
CA ASP A 111 2.78 -9.36 9.06
C ASP A 111 2.60 -9.67 7.55
N PHE A 112 3.00 -8.75 6.66
CA PHE A 112 2.98 -9.01 5.23
C PHE A 112 3.99 -10.08 4.82
N THR A 113 3.54 -10.95 3.92
CA THR A 113 4.43 -11.77 3.09
C THR A 113 5.04 -10.92 1.98
N TYR A 114 6.12 -11.36 1.38
CA TYR A 114 6.77 -10.65 0.27
C TYR A 114 5.82 -10.42 -0.91
N ALA A 115 5.12 -11.46 -1.36
CA ALA A 115 4.16 -11.35 -2.47
C ALA A 115 3.00 -10.41 -2.11
N GLY A 116 2.49 -10.49 -0.87
CA GLY A 116 1.42 -9.61 -0.39
C GLY A 116 1.84 -8.14 -0.36
N LEU A 117 3.02 -7.85 0.15
CA LEU A 117 3.53 -6.47 0.20
C LEU A 117 3.82 -5.93 -1.20
N ARG A 118 4.41 -6.76 -2.09
CA ARG A 118 4.61 -6.38 -3.51
C ARG A 118 3.29 -6.01 -4.17
N GLN A 119 2.24 -6.84 -4.01
CA GLN A 119 0.92 -6.55 -4.55
C GLN A 119 0.34 -5.23 -4.01
N VAL A 120 0.51 -4.96 -2.71
CA VAL A 120 0.05 -3.70 -2.11
C VAL A 120 0.80 -2.51 -2.71
N ILE A 121 2.11 -2.59 -2.82
CA ILE A 121 2.94 -1.51 -3.41
C ILE A 121 2.56 -1.29 -4.87
N ASP A 122 2.53 -2.35 -5.67
CA ASP A 122 2.40 -2.24 -7.12
C ASP A 122 0.99 -1.85 -7.59
N LYS A 123 -0.05 -2.19 -6.79
CA LYS A 123 -1.45 -2.00 -7.20
C LYS A 123 -2.23 -0.97 -6.38
N TYR A 124 -1.94 -0.83 -5.08
CA TYR A 124 -2.86 -0.16 -4.16
C TYR A 124 -2.32 1.10 -3.52
N LEU A 125 -1.01 1.19 -3.25
CA LEU A 125 -0.44 2.42 -2.74
C LEU A 125 -0.54 3.53 -3.79
N VAL A 126 -0.88 4.73 -3.33
CA VAL A 126 -0.90 5.91 -4.21
C VAL A 126 0.53 6.19 -4.70
N GLN A 127 0.67 6.26 -6.00
CA GLN A 127 1.96 6.49 -6.64
C GLN A 127 1.79 7.26 -7.95
N ASP A 128 2.81 8.00 -8.32
CA ASP A 128 2.98 8.53 -9.67
C ASP A 128 3.50 7.43 -10.60
N ARG A 129 2.66 7.01 -11.55
CA ARG A 129 3.00 5.93 -12.48
C ARG A 129 4.08 6.29 -13.49
N SER A 130 4.33 7.58 -13.71
CA SER A 130 5.37 8.05 -14.63
C SER A 130 6.76 8.01 -14.01
N THR A 131 6.86 8.26 -12.70
CA THR A 131 8.11 8.32 -11.93
C THR A 131 8.32 7.11 -11.02
N ASN A 132 7.28 6.30 -10.80
CA ASN A 132 7.21 5.24 -9.80
C ASN A 132 7.41 5.75 -8.36
N GLU A 133 7.18 7.03 -8.12
CA GLU A 133 7.21 7.60 -6.76
C GLU A 133 5.98 7.12 -5.99
N VAL A 134 6.21 6.48 -4.85
CA VAL A 134 5.16 6.03 -3.92
C VAL A 134 5.01 7.05 -2.81
N PHE A 135 3.77 7.40 -2.46
CA PHE A 135 3.47 8.48 -1.52
C PHE A 135 3.06 8.03 -0.12
N GLU A 136 2.73 6.77 0.09
CA GLU A 136 2.17 6.29 1.37
C GLU A 136 2.65 4.89 1.74
N THR A 137 2.61 4.59 3.03
CA THR A 137 2.82 3.24 3.57
C THR A 137 1.49 2.48 3.66
N PRO A 138 1.51 1.13 3.78
CA PRO A 138 0.27 0.36 3.94
C PRO A 138 -0.59 0.83 5.11
N GLN A 139 0.00 1.18 6.26
CA GLN A 139 -0.79 1.63 7.40
C GLN A 139 -1.42 3.00 7.18
N PHE A 140 -0.75 3.93 6.51
CA PHE A 140 -1.36 5.19 6.12
C PHE A 140 -2.46 4.99 5.09
N MET A 141 -2.25 4.11 4.10
CA MET A 141 -3.29 3.70 3.15
C MET A 141 -4.55 3.22 3.89
N TYR A 142 -4.41 2.25 4.79
CA TYR A 142 -5.55 1.68 5.52
C TYR A 142 -6.27 2.71 6.39
N MET A 143 -5.52 3.60 7.06
CA MET A 143 -6.12 4.66 7.85
C MET A 143 -6.89 5.65 6.97
N MET A 144 -6.32 6.07 5.84
CA MET A 144 -6.96 7.02 4.93
C MET A 144 -8.18 6.42 4.22
N ILE A 145 -8.14 5.16 3.83
CA ILE A 145 -9.32 4.45 3.34
C ILE A 145 -10.44 4.50 4.38
N SER A 146 -10.11 4.14 5.62
CA SER A 146 -11.08 4.13 6.72
C SER A 146 -11.66 5.52 6.98
N ALA A 147 -10.80 6.54 7.04
CA ALA A 147 -11.25 7.91 7.26
C ALA A 147 -12.15 8.40 6.11
N THR A 148 -11.78 8.15 4.86
CA THR A 148 -12.56 8.62 3.70
C THR A 148 -13.92 7.95 3.63
N LEU A 149 -14.03 6.64 3.85
CA LEU A 149 -15.30 5.92 3.83
C LEU A 149 -16.31 6.44 4.86
N PHE A 150 -15.83 6.87 6.02
CA PHE A 150 -16.71 7.37 7.09
C PHE A 150 -16.74 8.90 7.21
N SER A 151 -16.15 9.64 6.26
CA SER A 151 -16.05 11.10 6.30
C SER A 151 -17.43 11.79 6.40
N LYS A 152 -18.45 11.23 5.76
CA LYS A 152 -19.82 11.77 5.73
C LYS A 152 -20.71 11.29 6.87
N TYR A 153 -20.21 10.43 7.75
CA TYR A 153 -20.93 9.98 8.93
C TYR A 153 -21.01 11.08 10.00
N PRO A 154 -22.03 11.03 10.89
CA PRO A 154 -22.17 12.02 11.98
C PRO A 154 -20.89 12.13 12.82
N LYS A 155 -20.44 13.36 13.08
CA LYS A 155 -19.16 13.67 13.76
C LYS A 155 -18.96 12.92 15.06
N ASN A 156 -20.02 12.73 15.86
CA ASN A 156 -19.98 12.04 17.14
C ASN A 156 -19.78 10.52 17.05
N LYS A 157 -19.98 9.91 15.86
CA LYS A 157 -19.90 8.45 15.65
C LYS A 157 -18.76 8.04 14.70
N ARG A 158 -18.44 8.89 13.72
CA ARG A 158 -17.53 8.52 12.62
C ARG A 158 -16.15 8.01 13.09
N MET A 159 -15.56 8.63 14.11
CA MET A 159 -14.24 8.22 14.63
C MET A 159 -14.25 6.79 15.19
N SER A 160 -15.34 6.36 15.79
CA SER A 160 -15.51 4.97 16.24
C SER A 160 -15.52 3.99 15.07
N TYR A 161 -16.20 4.34 13.96
CA TYR A 161 -16.21 3.52 12.75
C TYR A 161 -14.84 3.51 12.06
N VAL A 162 -14.19 4.67 11.94
CA VAL A 162 -12.83 4.77 11.39
C VAL A 162 -11.88 3.81 12.11
N LYS A 163 -11.86 3.85 13.44
CA LYS A 163 -10.99 2.97 14.24
C LYS A 163 -11.32 1.49 14.02
N LYS A 164 -12.59 1.12 14.10
CA LYS A 164 -13.03 -0.28 13.92
C LYS A 164 -12.66 -0.81 12.53
N TYR A 165 -12.88 -0.01 11.51
CA TYR A 165 -12.61 -0.40 10.14
C TYR A 165 -11.10 -0.51 9.89
N TYR A 166 -10.32 0.48 10.32
CA TYR A 166 -8.86 0.42 10.28
C TYR A 166 -8.32 -0.84 10.97
N ASP A 167 -8.79 -1.13 12.19
CA ASP A 167 -8.37 -2.34 12.92
C ASP A 167 -8.75 -3.63 12.17
N ALA A 168 -9.88 -3.65 11.48
CA ALA A 168 -10.32 -4.83 10.74
C ALA A 168 -9.47 -5.07 9.47
N ILE A 169 -9.21 -4.04 8.66
CA ILE A 169 -8.45 -4.18 7.43
C ILE A 169 -6.95 -4.34 7.69
N SER A 170 -6.38 -3.57 8.62
CA SER A 170 -4.95 -3.60 8.90
C SER A 170 -4.49 -4.86 9.66
N LYS A 171 -5.43 -5.62 10.24
CA LYS A 171 -5.21 -6.94 10.85
C LYS A 171 -5.65 -8.09 9.93
N PHE A 172 -5.90 -7.82 8.66
CA PHE A 172 -6.33 -8.80 7.66
C PHE A 172 -7.60 -9.60 8.02
N LYS A 173 -8.48 -9.03 8.90
CA LYS A 173 -9.75 -9.66 9.28
C LYS A 173 -10.80 -9.58 8.18
N ILE A 174 -10.72 -8.55 7.35
CA ILE A 174 -11.57 -8.35 6.17
C ILE A 174 -10.68 -7.96 5.00
N ASN A 175 -11.13 -8.35 3.81
CA ASN A 175 -10.56 -7.91 2.54
C ASN A 175 -11.50 -6.89 1.90
N ILE A 176 -10.95 -5.94 1.16
CA ILE A 176 -11.73 -4.90 0.47
C ILE A 176 -11.42 -4.93 -1.03
N PRO A 177 -12.39 -4.58 -1.88
CA PRO A 177 -12.22 -4.67 -3.33
C PRO A 177 -11.16 -3.69 -3.84
N THR A 178 -10.50 -4.10 -4.92
CA THR A 178 -9.43 -3.35 -5.58
C THR A 178 -9.75 -1.87 -5.81
N PRO A 179 -10.92 -1.46 -6.34
CA PRO A 179 -11.20 -0.05 -6.58
C PRO A 179 -11.23 0.79 -5.30
N VAL A 180 -11.71 0.21 -4.20
CA VAL A 180 -11.71 0.89 -2.89
C VAL A 180 -10.30 1.03 -2.34
N MET A 181 -9.49 -0.03 -2.43
CA MET A 181 -8.08 0.02 -1.99
C MET A 181 -7.25 1.01 -2.78
N ALA A 182 -7.43 1.05 -4.11
CA ALA A 182 -6.63 1.91 -4.98
C ALA A 182 -7.13 3.37 -4.97
N GLY A 183 -8.45 3.60 -4.96
CA GLY A 183 -9.01 4.88 -5.38
C GLY A 183 -9.68 5.74 -4.30
N VAL A 184 -10.20 5.15 -3.20
CA VAL A 184 -11.17 5.86 -2.35
C VAL A 184 -10.66 7.17 -1.72
N ARG A 185 -9.36 7.28 -1.45
CA ARG A 185 -8.72 8.47 -0.87
C ARG A 185 -8.13 9.44 -1.90
N THR A 186 -8.22 9.07 -3.18
CA THR A 186 -7.67 9.87 -4.29
C THR A 186 -8.76 10.73 -4.93
N PRO A 187 -8.41 11.73 -5.74
CA PRO A 187 -9.38 12.50 -6.52
C PRO A 187 -10.15 11.66 -7.57
N ILE A 188 -9.62 10.50 -7.93
CA ILE A 188 -10.22 9.57 -8.90
C ILE A 188 -11.33 8.79 -8.22
N ARG A 189 -12.58 9.06 -8.59
CA ARG A 189 -13.78 8.48 -7.96
C ARG A 189 -14.41 7.38 -8.81
N GLN A 190 -13.60 6.49 -9.36
CA GLN A 190 -14.09 5.32 -10.10
C GLN A 190 -13.92 4.07 -9.25
N TYR A 191 -15.05 3.43 -8.90
CA TYR A 191 -15.06 2.28 -7.99
C TYR A 191 -15.53 0.99 -8.66
N ALA A 192 -15.63 0.98 -10.00
CA ALA A 192 -15.90 -0.21 -10.78
C ALA A 192 -14.59 -0.82 -11.30
N SER A 193 -14.39 -2.11 -11.07
CA SER A 193 -13.24 -2.86 -11.59
C SER A 193 -13.62 -3.76 -12.76
N CYS A 194 -14.90 -3.98 -12.99
CA CYS A 194 -15.41 -4.85 -14.03
C CYS A 194 -16.57 -4.16 -14.76
N VAL A 195 -16.63 -4.34 -16.06
CA VAL A 195 -17.74 -3.94 -16.92
C VAL A 195 -18.25 -5.19 -17.61
N LEU A 196 -19.56 -5.40 -17.57
CA LEU A 196 -20.23 -6.44 -18.32
C LEU A 196 -20.96 -5.80 -19.51
N VAL A 197 -20.74 -6.36 -20.69
CA VAL A 197 -21.43 -5.96 -21.90
C VAL A 197 -22.21 -7.19 -22.41
N ASP A 198 -23.53 -7.07 -22.49
CA ASP A 198 -24.35 -8.12 -23.07
C ASP A 198 -24.20 -8.15 -24.57
N VAL A 199 -24.05 -9.37 -25.12
CA VAL A 199 -23.88 -9.61 -26.56
C VAL A 199 -24.89 -10.64 -26.99
N ASP A 200 -25.81 -10.25 -27.90
CA ASP A 200 -26.70 -11.20 -28.57
C ASP A 200 -26.00 -11.85 -29.75
N ASP A 201 -26.51 -13.00 -30.20
CA ASP A 201 -26.01 -13.76 -31.35
C ASP A 201 -26.44 -13.11 -32.68
N THR A 202 -26.11 -11.83 -32.84
CA THR A 202 -26.32 -11.07 -34.09
C THR A 202 -25.12 -10.18 -34.40
N LEU A 203 -24.81 -10.01 -35.67
CA LEU A 203 -23.69 -9.14 -36.08
C LEU A 203 -23.80 -7.71 -35.56
N PRO A 204 -24.97 -7.04 -35.57
CA PRO A 204 -25.11 -5.71 -35.00
C PRO A 204 -24.79 -5.69 -33.50
N SER A 205 -25.21 -6.69 -32.73
CA SER A 205 -24.93 -6.75 -31.30
C SER A 205 -23.45 -7.00 -31.02
N ILE A 206 -22.80 -7.88 -31.78
CA ILE A 206 -21.36 -8.16 -31.67
C ILE A 206 -20.55 -6.89 -31.95
N PHE A 207 -20.82 -6.18 -33.05
CA PHE A 207 -20.12 -4.93 -33.35
C PHE A 207 -20.39 -3.81 -32.36
N SER A 208 -21.64 -3.71 -31.86
CA SER A 208 -21.98 -2.74 -30.81
C SER A 208 -21.22 -3.00 -29.52
N SER A 209 -21.08 -4.27 -29.14
CA SER A 209 -20.32 -4.66 -27.94
C SER A 209 -18.82 -4.40 -28.10
N ASP A 210 -18.27 -4.68 -29.26
CA ASP A 210 -16.86 -4.40 -29.59
C ASP A 210 -16.58 -2.89 -29.50
N MET A 211 -17.45 -2.07 -30.06
CA MET A 211 -17.38 -0.60 -29.95
C MET A 211 -17.51 -0.09 -28.52
N ALA A 212 -18.26 -0.80 -27.65
CA ALA A 212 -18.44 -0.39 -26.24
C ALA A 212 -17.24 -0.74 -25.36
N ILE A 213 -16.42 -1.70 -25.79
CA ILE A 213 -15.22 -2.16 -25.06
C ILE A 213 -13.95 -1.38 -25.49
N GLY A 214 -13.87 -0.96 -26.75
CA GLY A 214 -12.75 -0.22 -27.34
C GLY A 214 -12.83 1.26 -27.10
#